data_c06f593b134def20b6304783474eaf83
#
_entry.id   c06f593b134def20b6304783474eaf83
#
_cell.length_a   1.000
_cell.length_b   1.000
_cell.length_c   1.000
_cell.angle_alpha   90.00
_cell.angle_beta   90.00
_cell.angle_gamma   90.00
#
_symmetry.space_group_name_H-M   'P 1'
#
loop_
_entity.id
_entity.type
_entity.pdbx_description
1 polymer ?
#
loop_
_entity_poly.entity_id
_entity_poly.type
_entity_poly.pdbx_seq_one_letter_code
_entity_poly.pdbx_strand_id
1 'polypeptide(L)'
;MASLALAGCGSGASNGSSADSKEAAAGEAAAGGAAKGPAPDSAHAGAQPPGGKGQQTAVPQTHVIRTAELHVEVKDATAALASVRTAVEGAGGHVADESTERIDDTQVTSRVVLRVPQDRYATLLTELAGTGKLLSRKADAKDVTGQVVDVESRIATQRASVARVRALMDRAEQLSDVVTLEGELSRRQAELESLLAQQASLKDRTTMATITLELSEPEKKEQAKTEDDPGFLDALSGGWNALVTTLRWIVVVLGAAAPFLLAFAVAYAVWRFLVRPRLRGRTARGPAPRKD
;
A
#
# COMPACT_ATOMS: atom_id res chain seq x y z
N MET A 1 -36.50 -9.19 16.09
CA MET A 1 -37.72 -8.61 15.51
C MET A 1 -37.36 -7.73 14.33
N ALA A 2 -38.07 -7.95 13.20
CA ALA A 2 -38.16 -7.16 11.97
C ALA A 2 -36.86 -6.96 11.16
N SER A 3 -36.56 -7.71 10.18
CA SER A 3 -36.94 -7.81 8.74
C SER A 3 -37.31 -6.49 8.09
N LEU A 4 -36.49 -6.04 7.12
CA LEU A 4 -37.02 -5.49 5.87
C LEU A 4 -35.98 -5.62 4.75
N ALA A 5 -36.33 -6.45 3.78
CA ALA A 5 -35.73 -6.52 2.46
C ALA A 5 -36.31 -5.41 1.58
N LEU A 6 -35.51 -4.82 0.69
CA LEU A 6 -36.08 -4.23 -0.54
C LEU A 6 -35.11 -4.45 -1.69
N ALA A 7 -35.60 -5.18 -2.65
CA ALA A 7 -35.08 -5.40 -3.97
C ALA A 7 -35.25 -4.16 -4.83
N GLY A 8 -34.31 -3.93 -5.76
CA GLY A 8 -34.41 -2.92 -6.80
C GLY A 8 -33.62 -3.36 -8.04
N CYS A 9 -34.31 -4.02 -8.95
CA CYS A 9 -33.89 -4.27 -10.33
C CYS A 9 -33.77 -2.98 -11.12
N GLY A 10 -32.73 -2.88 -11.95
CA GLY A 10 -32.59 -1.84 -12.96
C GLY A 10 -31.79 -2.36 -14.15
N SER A 11 -32.48 -3.05 -15.05
CA SER A 11 -32.00 -3.42 -16.38
C SER A 11 -31.88 -2.18 -17.26
N GLY A 12 -30.78 -2.07 -17.99
CA GLY A 12 -30.60 -1.08 -19.05
C GLY A 12 -29.67 -1.62 -20.13
N ALA A 13 -30.27 -2.36 -21.06
CA ALA A 13 -29.69 -2.75 -22.32
C ALA A 13 -29.90 -1.64 -23.36
N SER A 14 -28.87 -1.31 -24.14
CA SER A 14 -28.96 -0.77 -25.48
C SER A 14 -27.62 -1.03 -26.14
N ASN A 15 -27.52 -2.00 -27.03
CA ASN A 15 -27.83 -1.96 -28.46
C ASN A 15 -26.84 -1.02 -29.16
N GLY A 16 -25.74 -1.50 -29.80
CA GLY A 16 -25.82 -2.03 -31.12
C GLY A 16 -25.49 -0.94 -32.13
N SER A 17 -24.37 -1.00 -32.76
CA SER A 17 -24.37 -0.83 -34.22
C SER A 17 -22.99 -1.18 -34.80
N SER A 18 -22.96 -2.29 -35.44
CA SER A 18 -22.00 -2.69 -36.44
C SER A 18 -22.15 -1.77 -37.66
N ALA A 19 -21.04 -1.30 -38.20
CA ALA A 19 -20.98 -0.89 -39.60
C ALA A 19 -19.69 -1.47 -40.17
N ASP A 20 -19.89 -2.54 -40.83
CA ASP A 20 -19.14 -3.20 -41.86
C ASP A 20 -18.98 -2.20 -43.05
N SER A 21 -17.79 -2.02 -43.56
CA SER A 21 -17.58 -1.46 -44.90
C SER A 21 -16.33 -2.11 -45.49
N LYS A 22 -16.62 -3.16 -46.20
CA LYS A 22 -15.81 -3.86 -47.16
C LYS A 22 -16.03 -3.20 -48.51
N GLU A 23 -14.97 -2.88 -49.25
CA GLU A 23 -14.84 -2.86 -50.72
C GLU A 23 -13.41 -2.44 -51.04
N ALA A 24 -12.50 -3.23 -51.58
CA ALA A 24 -12.47 -3.95 -52.88
C ALA A 24 -12.32 -3.01 -54.07
N ALA A 25 -11.17 -3.07 -54.70
CA ALA A 25 -10.85 -3.03 -56.12
C ALA A 25 -9.35 -2.74 -56.28
N ALA A 26 -8.42 -3.59 -56.70
CA ALA A 26 -8.25 -4.25 -58.00
C ALA A 26 -8.04 -3.27 -59.15
N GLY A 27 -6.88 -3.37 -59.76
CA GLY A 27 -6.47 -2.75 -61.03
C GLY A 27 -4.96 -2.70 -61.08
N GLU A 28 -4.27 -3.69 -61.52
CA GLU A 28 -3.91 -4.17 -62.89
C GLU A 28 -2.88 -3.27 -63.63
N ALA A 29 -1.66 -3.78 -63.68
CA ALA A 29 -0.77 -4.14 -64.76
C ALA A 29 -0.51 -3.12 -65.92
N ALA A 30 0.76 -2.90 -66.14
CA ALA A 30 1.46 -2.95 -67.48
C ALA A 30 2.92 -2.58 -67.24
N ALA A 31 3.88 -3.44 -67.35
CA ALA A 31 4.58 -3.99 -68.46
C ALA A 31 5.28 -2.90 -69.37
N GLY A 32 6.60 -3.06 -69.42
CA GLY A 32 7.29 -2.70 -70.67
C GLY A 32 8.56 -1.89 -70.52
N GLY A 33 9.68 -2.47 -70.90
CA GLY A 33 10.78 -1.68 -71.45
C GLY A 33 12.17 -1.98 -70.90
N ALA A 34 12.76 -3.10 -71.35
CA ALA A 34 14.19 -3.30 -71.35
C ALA A 34 14.86 -2.37 -72.36
N ALA A 35 15.90 -1.66 -71.95
CA ALA A 35 16.87 -1.12 -72.87
C ALA A 35 18.27 -1.26 -72.29
N LYS A 36 19.02 -2.08 -72.94
CA LYS A 36 20.44 -2.42 -72.78
C LYS A 36 21.25 -1.35 -73.52
N GLY A 37 22.24 -0.75 -72.95
CA GLY A 37 23.21 0.10 -73.59
C GLY A 37 24.48 0.24 -72.75
N PRO A 38 25.66 0.28 -73.39
CA PRO A 38 26.91 -0.17 -72.86
C PRO A 38 27.65 0.95 -72.11
N ALA A 39 28.52 0.50 -71.17
CA ALA A 39 29.53 1.33 -70.49
C ALA A 39 30.56 1.97 -71.51
N PRO A 40 31.13 3.09 -71.07
CA PRO A 40 32.59 3.15 -71.15
C PRO A 40 33.26 3.48 -69.84
N ASP A 41 34.29 2.75 -69.61
CA ASP A 41 35.44 2.91 -68.82
C ASP A 41 35.93 4.35 -68.75
N SER A 42 36.12 4.95 -67.62
CA SER A 42 37.03 6.09 -67.45
C SER A 42 37.53 6.11 -66.00
N ALA A 43 38.69 5.63 -65.86
CA ALA A 43 39.56 5.86 -64.71
C ALA A 43 39.69 7.37 -64.42
N HIS A 44 39.32 7.78 -63.23
CA HIS A 44 39.81 9.03 -62.66
C HIS A 44 40.31 8.79 -61.24
N ALA A 45 41.58 9.04 -61.13
CA ALA A 45 42.42 9.01 -59.94
C ALA A 45 41.89 9.98 -58.86
N GLY A 46 41.96 9.51 -57.65
CA GLY A 46 42.29 10.14 -56.39
C GLY A 46 42.02 11.63 -56.20
N ALA A 47 40.94 11.91 -55.46
CA ALA A 47 40.93 13.03 -54.54
C ALA A 47 40.17 12.56 -53.28
N GLN A 48 40.90 12.24 -52.21
CA GLN A 48 40.37 12.14 -50.88
C GLN A 48 39.78 13.51 -50.47
N PRO A 49 38.53 13.62 -50.12
CA PRO A 49 38.01 14.84 -49.49
C PRO A 49 38.68 14.96 -48.14
N PRO A 50 39.06 16.19 -47.69
CA PRO A 50 39.63 16.44 -46.40
C PRO A 50 38.66 15.99 -45.30
N GLY A 51 39.21 15.30 -44.30
CA GLY A 51 38.48 14.71 -43.19
C GLY A 51 37.39 15.62 -42.62
N GLY A 52 36.17 15.30 -42.89
CA GLY A 52 35.04 15.82 -42.17
C GLY A 52 35.20 15.38 -40.71
N LYS A 53 35.44 16.36 -39.85
CA LYS A 53 35.29 16.16 -38.38
C LYS A 53 33.93 15.50 -38.24
N GLY A 54 33.92 14.23 -37.79
CA GLY A 54 32.72 13.49 -37.52
C GLY A 54 31.84 14.35 -36.62
N GLN A 55 30.78 14.82 -37.19
CA GLN A 55 29.71 15.46 -36.46
C GLN A 55 29.21 14.36 -35.55
N GLN A 56 29.67 14.37 -34.27
CA GLN A 56 29.15 13.50 -33.24
C GLN A 56 27.66 13.81 -33.20
N THR A 57 26.88 12.92 -33.81
CA THR A 57 25.44 12.93 -33.69
C THR A 57 25.18 12.86 -32.19
N ALA A 58 24.83 13.97 -31.55
CA ALA A 58 24.44 14.03 -30.18
C ALA A 58 23.34 12.98 -29.97
N VAL A 59 23.63 11.95 -29.24
CA VAL A 59 22.63 10.96 -28.86
C VAL A 59 21.47 11.74 -28.20
N PRO A 60 20.25 11.67 -28.73
CA PRO A 60 19.13 12.42 -28.14
C PRO A 60 19.04 12.04 -26.66
N GLN A 61 19.14 13.06 -25.81
CA GLN A 61 19.01 12.85 -24.37
C GLN A 61 17.57 12.39 -24.09
N THR A 62 17.40 11.16 -23.64
CA THR A 62 16.12 10.64 -23.23
C THR A 62 15.84 11.06 -21.80
N HIS A 63 14.69 11.69 -21.59
CA HIS A 63 14.21 12.08 -20.27
C HIS A 63 13.24 11.02 -19.75
N VAL A 64 13.68 10.24 -18.75
CA VAL A 64 12.91 9.15 -18.17
C VAL A 64 12.64 9.41 -16.70
N ILE A 65 11.38 9.35 -16.30
CA ILE A 65 11.00 9.35 -14.88
C ILE A 65 10.97 7.90 -14.41
N ARG A 66 11.75 7.58 -13.38
CA ARG A 66 11.76 6.25 -12.75
C ARG A 66 11.18 6.30 -11.36
N THR A 67 10.25 5.40 -11.09
CA THR A 67 9.67 5.20 -9.78
C THR A 67 9.72 3.71 -9.42
N ALA A 68 9.91 3.40 -8.13
CA ALA A 68 9.83 2.03 -7.65
C ALA A 68 9.11 1.98 -6.30
N GLU A 69 8.42 0.87 -6.08
CA GLU A 69 7.82 0.49 -4.82
C GLU A 69 8.40 -0.85 -4.40
N LEU A 70 8.94 -0.92 -3.19
CA LEU A 70 9.48 -2.14 -2.59
C LEU A 70 8.80 -2.39 -1.26
N HIS A 71 8.39 -3.65 -1.04
CA HIS A 71 7.94 -4.12 0.27
C HIS A 71 8.93 -5.19 0.72
N VAL A 72 9.58 -4.95 1.85
CA VAL A 72 10.64 -5.81 2.39
C VAL A 72 10.33 -6.16 3.84
N GLU A 73 10.29 -7.45 4.14
CA GLU A 73 10.16 -7.96 5.50
C GLU A 73 11.55 -8.02 6.15
N VAL A 74 11.69 -7.34 7.28
CA VAL A 74 12.94 -7.21 8.03
C VAL A 74 12.76 -7.63 9.49
N LYS A 75 13.82 -8.08 10.14
CA LYS A 75 13.74 -8.51 11.55
C LYS A 75 13.56 -7.35 12.53
N ASP A 76 14.11 -6.18 12.18
CA ASP A 76 14.05 -4.93 12.94
C ASP A 76 13.93 -3.79 11.94
N ALA A 77 12.77 -3.16 11.92
CA ALA A 77 12.47 -2.08 10.98
C ALA A 77 13.32 -0.84 11.26
N THR A 78 13.63 -0.56 12.52
CA THR A 78 14.41 0.62 12.92
C THR A 78 15.87 0.50 12.50
N ALA A 79 16.48 -0.66 12.74
CA ALA A 79 17.85 -0.94 12.35
C ALA A 79 18.01 -0.98 10.81
N ALA A 80 17.03 -1.58 10.11
CA ALA A 80 17.00 -1.60 8.66
C ALA A 80 16.87 -0.18 8.08
N LEU A 81 16.00 0.65 8.67
CA LEU A 81 15.84 2.04 8.27
C LEU A 81 17.14 2.85 8.38
N ALA A 82 17.88 2.69 9.46
CA ALA A 82 19.17 3.35 9.64
C ALA A 82 20.20 2.94 8.56
N SER A 83 20.24 1.66 8.19
CA SER A 83 21.11 1.16 7.12
C SER A 83 20.68 1.67 5.74
N VAL A 84 19.38 1.70 5.46
CA VAL A 84 18.80 2.28 4.24
C VAL A 84 19.18 3.75 4.09
N ARG A 85 19.06 4.55 5.16
CA ARG A 85 19.44 5.97 5.15
C ARG A 85 20.91 6.14 4.79
N THR A 86 21.79 5.38 5.42
CA THR A 86 23.22 5.41 5.13
C THR A 86 23.54 5.04 3.67
N ALA A 87 22.88 4.02 3.12
CA ALA A 87 23.05 3.60 1.73
C ALA A 87 22.58 4.69 0.74
N VAL A 88 21.43 5.32 1.02
CA VAL A 88 20.86 6.39 0.19
C VAL A 88 21.75 7.63 0.21
N GLU A 89 22.23 8.07 1.38
CA GLU A 89 23.14 9.21 1.53
C GLU A 89 24.48 8.93 0.83
N GLY A 90 25.01 7.71 0.98
CA GLY A 90 26.22 7.26 0.29
C GLY A 90 26.07 7.24 -1.24
N ALA A 91 24.88 7.06 -1.77
CA ALA A 91 24.57 7.15 -3.19
C ALA A 91 24.32 8.60 -3.67
N GLY A 92 24.40 9.60 -2.79
CA GLY A 92 24.08 11.00 -3.10
C GLY A 92 22.59 11.31 -3.16
N GLY A 93 21.76 10.44 -2.58
CA GLY A 93 20.34 10.63 -2.42
C GLY A 93 19.97 11.25 -1.06
N HIS A 94 18.68 11.36 -0.81
CA HIS A 94 18.15 11.79 0.49
C HIS A 94 16.79 11.17 0.76
N VAL A 95 16.40 11.16 2.03
CA VAL A 95 15.05 10.79 2.45
C VAL A 95 14.14 12.00 2.30
N ALA A 96 13.07 11.86 1.52
CA ALA A 96 12.11 12.92 1.26
C ALA A 96 10.94 12.89 2.26
N ASP A 97 10.52 11.68 2.65
CA ASP A 97 9.45 11.47 3.63
C ASP A 97 9.71 10.18 4.40
N GLU A 98 9.33 10.14 5.66
CA GLU A 98 9.47 8.98 6.53
C GLU A 98 8.30 8.93 7.50
N SER A 99 7.61 7.79 7.52
CA SER A 99 6.55 7.52 8.47
C SER A 99 6.76 6.14 9.07
N THR A 100 6.83 6.08 10.39
CA THR A 100 6.93 4.81 11.12
C THR A 100 5.70 4.67 12.01
N GLU A 101 5.01 3.57 11.86
CA GLU A 101 3.81 3.22 12.60
C GLU A 101 4.01 1.88 13.33
N ARG A 102 3.60 1.84 14.59
CA ARG A 102 3.54 0.61 15.34
C ARG A 102 2.11 0.11 15.32
N ILE A 103 1.87 -1.01 14.64
CA ILE A 103 0.53 -1.61 14.49
C ILE A 103 0.13 -2.29 15.80
N ASP A 104 1.07 -3.04 16.42
CA ASP A 104 0.89 -3.75 17.69
C ASP A 104 2.17 -3.67 18.51
N ASP A 105 2.16 -4.23 19.73
CA ASP A 105 3.35 -4.30 20.58
C ASP A 105 4.52 -5.09 19.95
N THR A 106 4.26 -5.80 18.85
CA THR A 106 5.20 -6.72 18.21
C THR A 106 5.51 -6.40 16.75
N GLN A 107 4.78 -5.48 16.10
CA GLN A 107 4.94 -5.20 14.68
C GLN A 107 5.12 -3.70 14.43
N VAL A 108 6.27 -3.35 13.85
CA VAL A 108 6.58 -2.02 13.38
C VAL A 108 6.62 -2.02 11.85
N THR A 109 5.95 -1.04 11.24
CA THR A 109 6.01 -0.79 9.80
C THR A 109 6.58 0.60 9.56
N SER A 110 7.57 0.70 8.69
CA SER A 110 8.16 1.98 8.29
C SER A 110 8.02 2.16 6.79
N ARG A 111 7.39 3.27 6.39
CA ARG A 111 7.33 3.70 5.00
C ARG A 111 8.26 4.87 4.80
N VAL A 112 9.12 4.76 3.79
CA VAL A 112 10.14 5.77 3.49
C VAL A 112 10.12 6.09 2.00
N VAL A 113 10.10 7.38 1.68
CA VAL A 113 10.22 7.88 0.31
C VAL A 113 11.65 8.39 0.10
N LEU A 114 12.35 7.77 -0.80
CA LEU A 114 13.75 8.02 -1.11
C LEU A 114 13.88 8.72 -2.47
N ARG A 115 14.70 9.77 -2.51
CA ARG A 115 15.07 10.46 -3.74
C ARG A 115 16.52 10.15 -4.06
N VAL A 116 16.77 9.55 -5.23
CA VAL A 116 18.05 8.99 -5.61
C VAL A 116 18.44 9.44 -7.01
N PRO A 117 19.71 9.82 -7.27
CA PRO A 117 20.18 10.12 -8.62
C PRO A 117 19.89 8.97 -9.59
N GLN A 118 19.49 9.32 -10.83
CA GLN A 118 19.09 8.35 -11.85
C GLN A 118 20.15 7.31 -12.18
N ASP A 119 21.42 7.70 -12.13
CA ASP A 119 22.59 6.84 -12.39
C ASP A 119 22.81 5.80 -11.28
N ARG A 120 22.40 6.07 -10.06
CA ARG A 120 22.51 5.18 -8.89
C ARG A 120 21.27 4.35 -8.63
N TYR A 121 20.15 4.68 -9.29
CA TYR A 121 18.86 4.04 -9.06
C TYR A 121 18.89 2.51 -9.11
N ALA A 122 19.47 1.91 -10.17
CA ALA A 122 19.45 0.46 -10.36
C ALA A 122 20.29 -0.28 -9.28
N THR A 123 21.44 0.28 -8.93
CA THR A 123 22.33 -0.29 -7.90
C THR A 123 21.64 -0.25 -6.54
N LEU A 124 21.13 0.93 -6.16
CA LEU A 124 20.47 1.10 -4.87
C LEU A 124 19.20 0.26 -4.75
N LEU A 125 18.40 0.17 -5.83
CA LEU A 125 17.20 -0.66 -5.84
C LEU A 125 17.50 -2.14 -5.57
N THR A 126 18.66 -2.64 -6.03
CA THR A 126 19.10 -4.00 -5.77
C THR A 126 19.61 -4.17 -4.33
N GLU A 127 20.34 -3.17 -3.83
CA GLU A 127 20.83 -3.14 -2.45
C GLU A 127 19.67 -3.11 -1.44
N LEU A 128 18.69 -2.24 -1.66
CA LEU A 128 17.49 -2.15 -0.82
C LEU A 128 16.68 -3.45 -0.82
N ALA A 129 16.54 -4.10 -1.98
CA ALA A 129 15.87 -5.40 -2.06
C ALA A 129 16.61 -6.51 -1.29
N GLY A 130 17.91 -6.35 -1.06
CA GLY A 130 18.75 -7.27 -0.29
C GLY A 130 18.77 -7.02 1.22
N THR A 131 18.13 -5.95 1.72
CA THR A 131 18.13 -5.60 3.15
C THR A 131 17.34 -6.62 4.00
N GLY A 132 16.41 -7.34 3.38
CA GLY A 132 15.58 -8.33 4.04
C GLY A 132 14.98 -9.32 3.06
N LYS A 133 13.83 -9.90 3.42
CA LYS A 133 13.04 -10.76 2.53
C LYS A 133 12.14 -9.88 1.66
N LEU A 134 12.42 -9.84 0.38
CA LEU A 134 11.60 -9.10 -0.59
C LEU A 134 10.22 -9.75 -0.72
N LEU A 135 9.16 -9.01 -0.38
CA LEU A 135 7.78 -9.43 -0.51
C LEU A 135 7.21 -9.02 -1.87
N SER A 136 7.43 -7.78 -2.27
CA SER A 136 7.02 -7.31 -3.59
C SER A 136 7.96 -6.21 -4.10
N ARG A 137 8.06 -6.12 -5.43
CA ARG A 137 8.80 -5.08 -6.13
C ARG A 137 8.01 -4.67 -7.37
N LYS A 138 7.72 -3.38 -7.48
CA LYS A 138 7.16 -2.77 -8.67
C LYS A 138 8.09 -1.65 -9.11
N ALA A 139 8.42 -1.58 -10.39
CA ALA A 139 9.28 -0.55 -10.94
C ALA A 139 8.69 -0.07 -12.27
N ASP A 140 8.50 1.24 -12.38
CA ASP A 140 7.94 1.90 -13.54
C ASP A 140 8.95 2.89 -14.12
N ALA A 141 9.01 2.97 -15.44
CA ALA A 141 9.83 3.92 -16.18
C ALA A 141 8.98 4.59 -17.27
N LYS A 142 8.85 5.92 -17.18
CA LYS A 142 8.04 6.71 -18.12
C LYS A 142 8.94 7.62 -18.90
N ASP A 143 8.99 7.46 -20.23
CA ASP A 143 9.63 8.41 -21.14
C ASP A 143 8.78 9.69 -21.23
N VAL A 144 9.40 10.81 -20.88
CA VAL A 144 8.80 12.14 -20.92
C VAL A 144 9.56 13.10 -21.84
N THR A 145 10.42 12.56 -22.71
CA THR A 145 11.24 13.37 -23.63
C THR A 145 10.37 14.30 -24.49
N GLY A 146 9.28 13.77 -25.05
CA GLY A 146 8.34 14.59 -25.81
C GLY A 146 7.68 15.68 -24.98
N GLN A 147 7.36 15.40 -23.72
CA GLN A 147 6.75 16.37 -22.80
C GLN A 147 7.74 17.50 -22.44
N VAL A 148 9.02 17.17 -22.24
CA VAL A 148 10.06 18.16 -21.97
C VAL A 148 10.22 19.10 -23.17
N VAL A 149 10.33 18.56 -24.39
CA VAL A 149 10.45 19.34 -25.63
C VAL A 149 9.22 20.24 -25.86
N ASP A 150 8.01 19.74 -25.60
CA ASP A 150 6.78 20.54 -25.73
C ASP A 150 6.81 21.74 -24.76
N VAL A 151 7.10 21.50 -23.48
CA VAL A 151 7.17 22.55 -22.46
C VAL A 151 8.24 23.58 -22.83
N GLU A 152 9.42 23.17 -23.29
CA GLU A 152 10.48 24.08 -23.73
C GLU A 152 10.07 24.94 -24.91
N SER A 153 9.41 24.37 -25.90
CA SER A 153 8.88 25.10 -27.07
C SER A 153 7.83 26.12 -26.64
N ARG A 154 6.92 25.76 -25.72
CA ARG A 154 5.91 26.68 -25.18
C ARG A 154 6.52 27.80 -24.38
N ILE A 155 7.54 27.53 -23.58
CA ILE A 155 8.31 28.55 -22.85
C ILE A 155 8.93 29.56 -23.82
N ALA A 156 9.58 29.08 -24.90
CA ALA A 156 10.18 29.94 -25.88
C ALA A 156 9.14 30.86 -26.56
N THR A 157 7.99 30.31 -26.96
CA THR A 157 6.87 31.05 -27.53
C THR A 157 6.31 32.08 -26.56
N GLN A 158 6.15 31.71 -25.27
CA GLN A 158 5.60 32.62 -24.26
C GLN A 158 6.55 33.75 -23.90
N ARG A 159 7.88 33.48 -23.85
CA ARG A 159 8.90 34.53 -23.70
C ARG A 159 8.84 35.55 -24.83
N ALA A 160 8.71 35.06 -26.07
CA ALA A 160 8.56 35.95 -27.22
C ALA A 160 7.26 36.77 -27.17
N SER A 161 6.16 36.21 -26.63
CA SER A 161 4.90 36.91 -26.41
C SER A 161 5.04 38.02 -25.37
N VAL A 162 5.64 37.73 -24.22
CA VAL A 162 5.95 38.73 -23.18
C VAL A 162 6.79 39.88 -23.74
N ALA A 163 7.84 39.56 -24.50
CA ALA A 163 8.71 40.57 -25.12
C ALA A 163 7.92 41.46 -26.07
N ARG A 164 7.02 40.90 -26.90
CA ARG A 164 6.18 41.68 -27.83
C ARG A 164 5.23 42.62 -27.07
N VAL A 165 4.54 42.16 -26.04
CA VAL A 165 3.62 42.97 -25.24
C VAL A 165 4.39 44.15 -24.61
N ARG A 166 5.58 43.91 -24.02
CA ARG A 166 6.44 44.98 -23.48
C ARG A 166 6.83 46.00 -24.55
N ALA A 167 7.23 45.54 -25.75
CA ALA A 167 7.57 46.42 -26.84
C ALA A 167 6.36 47.25 -27.37
N LEU A 168 5.12 46.74 -27.23
CA LEU A 168 3.90 47.49 -27.51
C LEU A 168 3.60 48.53 -26.42
N MET A 169 3.80 48.18 -25.14
CA MET A 169 3.68 49.10 -24.01
C MET A 169 4.62 50.30 -24.15
N ASP A 170 5.88 50.07 -24.56
CA ASP A 170 6.88 51.15 -24.79
C ASP A 170 6.46 52.15 -25.87
N ARG A 171 5.53 51.76 -26.75
CA ARG A 171 5.01 52.58 -27.86
C ARG A 171 3.62 53.14 -27.60
N ALA A 172 2.96 52.73 -26.53
CA ALA A 172 1.61 53.15 -26.22
C ALA A 172 1.60 54.63 -25.77
N GLU A 173 0.78 55.44 -26.45
CA GLU A 173 0.63 56.85 -26.15
C GLU A 173 -0.61 57.16 -25.28
N GLN A 174 -1.60 56.22 -25.31
CA GLN A 174 -2.84 56.38 -24.56
C GLN A 174 -2.81 55.58 -23.26
N LEU A 175 -3.22 56.22 -22.18
CA LEU A 175 -3.27 55.55 -20.87
C LEU A 175 -4.18 54.30 -20.85
N SER A 176 -5.28 54.32 -21.60
CA SER A 176 -6.19 53.19 -21.77
C SER A 176 -5.50 51.96 -22.35
N ASP A 177 -4.60 52.21 -23.35
CA ASP A 177 -3.86 51.13 -23.99
C ASP A 177 -2.80 50.53 -23.06
N VAL A 178 -2.14 51.40 -22.29
CA VAL A 178 -1.17 50.96 -21.26
C VAL A 178 -1.84 50.06 -20.24
N VAL A 179 -3.02 50.42 -19.72
CA VAL A 179 -3.75 49.62 -18.71
C VAL A 179 -4.18 48.26 -19.31
N THR A 180 -4.61 48.25 -20.57
CA THR A 180 -5.01 47.00 -21.27
C THR A 180 -3.80 46.10 -21.50
N LEU A 181 -2.69 46.68 -21.99
CA LEU A 181 -1.45 45.93 -22.22
C LEU A 181 -0.81 45.42 -20.93
N GLU A 182 -0.93 46.17 -19.83
CA GLU A 182 -0.48 45.72 -18.51
C GLU A 182 -1.25 44.49 -18.02
N GLY A 183 -2.58 44.49 -18.21
CA GLY A 183 -3.41 43.30 -17.93
C GLY A 183 -3.00 42.10 -18.76
N GLU A 184 -2.74 42.28 -20.07
CA GLU A 184 -2.28 41.19 -20.95
C GLU A 184 -0.84 40.76 -20.59
N LEU A 185 0.06 41.68 -20.26
CA LEU A 185 1.40 41.37 -19.81
C LEU A 185 1.39 40.48 -18.56
N SER A 186 0.59 40.89 -17.56
CA SER A 186 0.43 40.14 -16.32
C SER A 186 -0.06 38.73 -16.58
N ARG A 187 -1.04 38.53 -17.48
CA ARG A 187 -1.53 37.20 -17.88
C ARG A 187 -0.41 36.38 -18.51
N ARG A 188 0.34 36.94 -19.48
CA ARG A 188 1.43 36.23 -20.17
C ARG A 188 2.57 35.87 -19.23
N GLN A 189 2.85 36.71 -18.25
CA GLN A 189 3.86 36.40 -17.22
C GLN A 189 3.41 35.25 -16.32
N ALA A 190 2.16 35.23 -15.87
CA ALA A 190 1.62 34.15 -15.06
C ALA A 190 1.65 32.80 -15.82
N GLU A 191 1.29 32.80 -17.12
CA GLU A 191 1.40 31.60 -17.97
C GLU A 191 2.86 31.14 -18.13
N LEU A 192 3.81 32.07 -18.32
CA LEU A 192 5.24 31.76 -18.39
C LEU A 192 5.76 31.14 -17.09
N GLU A 193 5.41 31.71 -15.95
CA GLU A 193 5.80 31.20 -14.62
C GLU A 193 5.25 29.79 -14.40
N SER A 194 4.01 29.53 -14.78
CA SER A 194 3.42 28.19 -14.73
C SER A 194 4.21 27.17 -15.58
N LEU A 195 4.60 27.53 -16.81
CA LEU A 195 5.39 26.67 -17.66
C LEU A 195 6.80 26.43 -17.12
N LEU A 196 7.43 27.46 -16.54
CA LEU A 196 8.75 27.31 -15.88
C LEU A 196 8.67 26.40 -14.65
N ALA A 197 7.60 26.48 -13.87
CA ALA A 197 7.38 25.55 -12.76
C ALA A 197 7.19 24.11 -13.23
N GLN A 198 6.47 23.90 -14.37
CA GLN A 198 6.33 22.57 -14.97
C GLN A 198 7.67 22.04 -15.46
N GLN A 199 8.50 22.87 -16.12
CA GLN A 199 9.85 22.50 -16.56
C GLN A 199 10.73 22.09 -15.36
N ALA A 200 10.71 22.87 -14.28
CA ALA A 200 11.48 22.57 -13.08
C ALA A 200 11.04 21.23 -12.46
N SER A 201 9.75 20.98 -12.37
CA SER A 201 9.21 19.70 -11.87
C SER A 201 9.62 18.50 -12.75
N LEU A 202 9.53 18.62 -14.09
CA LEU A 202 9.98 17.58 -15.01
C LEU A 202 11.48 17.33 -14.87
N LYS A 203 12.28 18.38 -14.79
CA LYS A 203 13.72 18.30 -14.61
C LYS A 203 14.07 17.59 -13.28
N ASP A 204 13.43 17.95 -12.19
CA ASP A 204 13.63 17.28 -10.90
C ASP A 204 13.33 15.78 -10.97
N ARG A 205 12.16 15.42 -11.51
CA ARG A 205 11.71 14.03 -11.65
C ARG A 205 12.54 13.20 -12.64
N THR A 206 13.18 13.83 -13.61
CA THR A 206 14.08 13.15 -14.57
C THR A 206 15.53 13.09 -14.07
N THR A 207 15.91 13.94 -13.13
CA THR A 207 17.24 13.93 -12.50
C THR A 207 17.28 12.96 -11.31
N MET A 208 16.20 12.96 -10.52
CA MET A 208 16.07 12.13 -9.33
C MET A 208 14.96 11.09 -9.51
N ALA A 209 15.28 9.82 -9.30
CA ALA A 209 14.31 8.75 -9.20
C ALA A 209 13.67 8.73 -7.81
N THR A 210 12.45 8.21 -7.73
CA THR A 210 11.73 8.03 -6.46
C THR A 210 11.61 6.56 -6.14
N ILE A 211 12.02 6.14 -4.93
CA ILE A 211 11.85 4.79 -4.42
C ILE A 211 11.02 4.89 -3.14
N THR A 212 9.85 4.28 -3.16
CA THR A 212 9.03 4.09 -1.95
C THR A 212 9.36 2.73 -1.37
N LEU A 213 9.94 2.72 -0.19
CA LEU A 213 10.31 1.51 0.54
C LEU A 213 9.39 1.33 1.73
N GLU A 214 8.78 0.17 1.83
CA GLU A 214 8.00 -0.24 3.00
C GLU A 214 8.73 -1.40 3.69
N LEU A 215 9.14 -1.14 4.92
CA LEU A 215 9.80 -2.11 5.80
C LEU A 215 8.76 -2.58 6.81
N SER A 216 8.51 -3.87 6.84
CA SER A 216 7.59 -4.49 7.80
C SER A 216 8.31 -5.56 8.61
N GLU A 217 8.05 -5.61 9.90
CA GLU A 217 8.46 -6.74 10.72
C GLU A 217 7.47 -7.90 10.53
N PRO A 218 7.97 -9.16 10.56
CA PRO A 218 7.09 -10.30 10.47
C PRO A 218 6.09 -10.27 11.62
N GLU A 219 4.82 -10.43 11.30
CA GLU A 219 3.81 -10.70 12.31
C GLU A 219 4.32 -11.88 13.16
N LYS A 220 4.70 -11.61 14.41
CA LYS A 220 4.85 -12.69 15.36
C LYS A 220 3.44 -13.28 15.51
N LYS A 221 3.14 -14.25 14.67
CA LYS A 221 2.07 -15.17 15.03
C LYS A 221 2.41 -15.56 16.46
N GLU A 222 1.67 -15.00 17.45
CA GLU A 222 1.53 -15.74 18.68
C GLU A 222 1.36 -17.16 18.17
N GLN A 223 2.34 -18.00 18.48
CA GLN A 223 2.15 -19.41 18.24
C GLN A 223 0.80 -19.67 18.89
N ALA A 224 -0.27 -19.60 18.10
CA ALA A 224 -1.48 -20.31 18.43
C ALA A 224 -0.87 -21.61 18.89
N LYS A 225 -0.87 -21.81 20.24
CA LYS A 225 -0.44 -23.10 20.80
C LYS A 225 -1.02 -24.05 19.82
N THR A 226 -0.15 -24.63 19.00
CA THR A 226 -0.54 -25.76 18.23
C THR A 226 -1.26 -26.56 19.31
N GLU A 227 -2.58 -26.61 19.26
CA GLU A 227 -3.28 -27.64 19.93
C GLU A 227 -2.63 -28.85 19.25
N ASP A 228 -1.46 -29.22 19.78
CA ASP A 228 -0.90 -30.52 19.54
C ASP A 228 -2.10 -31.42 19.74
N ASP A 229 -2.53 -32.11 18.70
CA ASP A 229 -3.61 -33.09 18.80
C ASP A 229 -3.41 -33.76 20.15
N PRO A 230 -4.38 -33.63 21.12
CA PRO A 230 -4.12 -33.97 22.48
C PRO A 230 -3.57 -35.37 22.53
N GLY A 231 -2.26 -35.46 22.66
CA GLY A 231 -1.58 -36.73 22.73
C GLY A 231 -2.19 -37.52 23.88
N PHE A 232 -2.17 -38.82 23.83
CA PHE A 232 -2.71 -39.71 24.88
C PHE A 232 -2.25 -39.27 26.28
N LEU A 233 -1.02 -38.75 26.40
CA LEU A 233 -0.45 -38.23 27.66
C LEU A 233 -1.10 -36.90 28.08
N ASP A 234 -1.45 -36.01 27.15
CA ASP A 234 -2.14 -34.76 27.42
C ASP A 234 -3.60 -35.00 27.80
N ALA A 235 -4.27 -35.92 27.15
CA ALA A 235 -5.61 -36.37 27.52
C ALA A 235 -5.61 -36.99 28.92
N LEU A 236 -4.57 -37.76 29.27
CA LEU A 236 -4.43 -38.37 30.61
C LEU A 236 -4.15 -37.32 31.66
N SER A 237 -3.25 -36.35 31.39
CA SER A 237 -2.93 -35.24 32.33
C SER A 237 -4.12 -34.29 32.50
N GLY A 238 -4.86 -34.00 31.41
CA GLY A 238 -6.10 -33.23 31.46
C GLY A 238 -7.20 -33.92 32.25
N GLY A 239 -7.37 -35.23 32.03
CA GLY A 239 -8.29 -36.07 32.82
C GLY A 239 -7.93 -36.13 34.32
N TRP A 240 -6.64 -36.24 34.62
CA TRP A 240 -6.16 -36.20 36.04
C TRP A 240 -6.45 -34.86 36.72
N ASN A 241 -6.16 -33.76 36.05
CA ASN A 241 -6.46 -32.42 36.54
C ASN A 241 -7.96 -32.17 36.74
N ALA A 242 -8.79 -32.65 35.84
CA ALA A 242 -10.24 -32.58 35.97
C ALA A 242 -10.72 -33.37 37.18
N LEU A 243 -10.17 -34.57 37.39
CA LEU A 243 -10.52 -35.43 38.55
C LEU A 243 -10.12 -34.75 39.87
N VAL A 244 -8.90 -34.23 39.96
CA VAL A 244 -8.41 -33.49 41.13
C VAL A 244 -9.26 -32.24 41.41
N THR A 245 -9.61 -31.51 40.36
CA THR A 245 -10.46 -30.32 40.50
C THR A 245 -11.85 -30.68 41.00
N THR A 246 -12.44 -31.72 40.43
CA THR A 246 -13.77 -32.23 40.90
C THR A 246 -13.74 -32.68 42.34
N LEU A 247 -12.71 -33.43 42.75
CA LEU A 247 -12.55 -33.87 44.13
C LEU A 247 -12.41 -32.68 45.09
N ARG A 248 -11.63 -31.66 44.68
CA ARG A 248 -11.47 -30.42 45.46
C ARG A 248 -12.81 -29.69 45.63
N TRP A 249 -13.62 -29.60 44.58
CA TRP A 249 -14.96 -29.01 44.66
C TRP A 249 -15.88 -29.79 45.61
N ILE A 250 -15.86 -31.13 45.59
CA ILE A 250 -16.62 -31.98 46.49
C ILE A 250 -16.25 -31.68 47.97
N VAL A 251 -14.94 -31.59 48.25
CA VAL A 251 -14.45 -31.26 49.60
C VAL A 251 -14.93 -29.87 50.04
N VAL A 252 -14.87 -28.88 49.14
CA VAL A 252 -15.36 -27.53 49.44
C VAL A 252 -16.87 -27.52 49.74
N VAL A 253 -17.65 -28.23 48.94
CA VAL A 253 -19.12 -28.32 49.11
C VAL A 253 -19.44 -29.05 50.46
N LEU A 254 -18.76 -30.15 50.77
CA LEU A 254 -18.92 -30.84 52.04
C LEU A 254 -18.53 -29.97 53.24
N GLY A 255 -17.42 -29.21 53.10
CA GLY A 255 -16.98 -28.26 54.13
C GLY A 255 -18.01 -27.13 54.36
N ALA A 256 -18.58 -26.61 53.29
CA ALA A 256 -19.62 -25.58 53.34
C ALA A 256 -20.95 -26.13 53.91
N ALA A 257 -21.28 -27.41 53.70
CA ALA A 257 -22.46 -28.05 54.26
C ALA A 257 -22.31 -28.44 55.74
N ALA A 258 -21.09 -28.63 56.23
CA ALA A 258 -20.81 -29.09 57.59
C ALA A 258 -21.51 -28.25 58.70
N PRO A 259 -21.49 -26.91 58.68
CA PRO A 259 -22.15 -26.12 59.74
C PRO A 259 -23.67 -26.28 59.67
N PHE A 260 -24.26 -26.49 58.52
CA PHE A 260 -25.69 -26.73 58.40
C PHE A 260 -26.09 -28.13 58.91
N LEU A 261 -25.29 -29.14 58.59
CA LEU A 261 -25.50 -30.51 59.10
C LEU A 261 -25.37 -30.56 60.61
N LEU A 262 -24.41 -29.81 61.18
CA LEU A 262 -24.26 -29.69 62.63
C LEU A 262 -25.49 -29.01 63.29
N ALA A 263 -25.96 -27.93 62.71
CA ALA A 263 -27.18 -27.23 63.16
C ALA A 263 -28.42 -28.14 63.11
N PHE A 264 -28.58 -28.91 62.01
CA PHE A 264 -29.66 -29.90 61.87
C PHE A 264 -29.51 -31.04 62.88
N ALA A 265 -28.31 -31.54 63.13
CA ALA A 265 -28.08 -32.59 64.15
C ALA A 265 -28.42 -32.13 65.54
N VAL A 266 -28.05 -30.89 65.89
CA VAL A 266 -28.39 -30.29 67.25
C VAL A 266 -29.92 -30.11 67.32
N ALA A 267 -30.56 -29.57 66.31
CA ALA A 267 -32.00 -29.38 66.25
C ALA A 267 -32.76 -30.74 66.41
N TYR A 268 -32.28 -31.78 65.72
CA TYR A 268 -32.82 -33.13 65.81
C TYR A 268 -32.62 -33.75 67.20
N ALA A 269 -31.45 -33.56 67.80
CA ALA A 269 -31.18 -34.03 69.16
C ALA A 269 -32.09 -33.35 70.18
N VAL A 270 -32.27 -32.03 70.08
CA VAL A 270 -33.18 -31.25 70.93
C VAL A 270 -34.62 -31.73 70.73
N TRP A 271 -35.06 -31.94 69.50
CA TRP A 271 -36.41 -32.47 69.23
C TRP A 271 -36.61 -33.89 69.79
N ARG A 272 -35.62 -34.78 69.61
CA ARG A 272 -35.67 -36.17 70.10
C ARG A 272 -35.66 -36.25 71.61
N PHE A 273 -34.86 -35.43 72.30
CA PHE A 273 -34.73 -35.52 73.74
C PHE A 273 -35.74 -34.70 74.54
N LEU A 274 -36.18 -33.55 73.98
CA LEU A 274 -37.16 -32.71 74.72
C LEU A 274 -38.62 -32.90 74.26
N VAL A 275 -38.87 -33.15 73.01
CA VAL A 275 -40.25 -33.16 72.46
C VAL A 275 -40.83 -34.59 72.47
N ARG A 276 -40.05 -35.59 72.08
CA ARG A 276 -40.55 -36.96 71.97
C ARG A 276 -40.94 -37.58 73.33
N PRO A 277 -40.29 -37.36 74.49
CA PRO A 277 -40.75 -37.88 75.75
C PRO A 277 -42.05 -37.17 76.23
N ARG A 278 -42.27 -35.91 75.93
CA ARG A 278 -43.48 -35.16 76.29
C ARG A 278 -44.77 -35.61 75.57
N LEU A 279 -44.61 -36.18 74.43
CA LEU A 279 -45.75 -36.70 73.63
C LEU A 279 -46.14 -38.14 74.06
N ARG A 280 -45.31 -38.93 74.75
CA ARG A 280 -45.60 -40.27 75.26
C ARG A 280 -46.26 -40.31 76.63
N GLY A 281 -46.42 -39.18 77.32
CA GLY A 281 -46.99 -39.09 78.65
C GLY A 281 -48.48 -38.83 78.73
N ARG A 282 -49.18 -38.80 77.57
CA ARG A 282 -50.61 -38.35 77.56
C ARG A 282 -51.65 -39.42 77.15
N THR A 283 -51.28 -40.70 77.12
CA THR A 283 -52.25 -41.79 76.84
C THR A 283 -52.10 -42.95 77.82
N ALA A 284 -52.40 -42.74 79.14
CA ALA A 284 -52.69 -43.82 80.04
C ALA A 284 -53.53 -43.31 81.22
N ARG A 285 -54.82 -43.12 81.02
CA ARG A 285 -55.82 -43.14 82.10
C ARG A 285 -57.07 -43.82 81.53
N GLY A 286 -57.08 -45.13 81.58
CA GLY A 286 -58.26 -45.94 81.36
C GLY A 286 -59.07 -46.07 82.66
N PRO A 287 -60.34 -46.18 82.53
CA PRO A 287 -61.26 -46.21 83.73
C PRO A 287 -61.25 -47.57 84.48
N ALA A 288 -61.41 -47.50 85.78
CA ALA A 288 -61.45 -48.64 86.70
C ALA A 288 -62.75 -49.50 86.55
N PRO A 289 -62.71 -50.80 86.79
CA PRO A 289 -63.88 -51.64 86.70
C PRO A 289 -64.73 -51.51 87.99
N ARG A 290 -65.98 -51.39 87.84
CA ARG A 290 -67.04 -51.49 88.91
C ARG A 290 -67.26 -52.97 89.20
N LYS A 291 -67.18 -53.32 90.47
CA LYS A 291 -67.69 -54.58 91.01
C LYS A 291 -69.17 -54.37 91.27
N ASP A 292 -69.91 -55.26 90.82
CA ASP A 292 -70.96 -56.06 91.56
C ASP A 292 -71.12 -57.38 90.85
#